data_92b2465bcf38844b949fe530f1b4567f
#
_entry.id   92b2465bcf38844b949fe530f1b4567f
#
_cell.length_a   1.000
_cell.length_b   1.000
_cell.length_c   1.000
_cell.angle_alpha   90.00
_cell.angle_beta   90.00
_cell.angle_gamma   90.00
#
_symmetry.space_group_name_H-M   'P 1'
#
loop_
_entity.id
_entity.type
_entity.pdbx_description
1 polymer ?
#
loop_
_entity_poly.entity_id
_entity_poly.type
_entity_poly.pdbx_seq_one_letter_code
_entity_poly.pdbx_strand_id
1 'polypeptide(L)'
;MDRLADRKEIINKMKMQVKRLNPRAKLPTYGTALSAGADLYVCLEEPVTIQPWQTAFLPTGLAIAVPEGYAGLVFARSGMACKRGLAPANKVGVIDADYRGQVQVALYNHGPEAQTVCHGDRVAQLLVVPALSPDMEEVEELDETSRGSGGFGSTGSN
;
A
#
# COMPACT_ATOMS: atom_id res chain seq x y z
N MET A 1 26.45 -5.37 21.04
CA MET A 1 25.37 -4.44 20.68
C MET A 1 24.24 -5.26 20.09
N ASP A 2 23.13 -5.37 20.79
CA ASP A 2 22.03 -6.25 20.41
C ASP A 2 21.12 -5.56 19.37
N ARG A 3 21.35 -5.87 18.10
CA ARG A 3 20.57 -5.33 16.96
C ARG A 3 19.06 -5.62 17.05
N LEU A 4 18.65 -6.62 17.85
CA LEU A 4 17.25 -6.96 18.07
C LEU A 4 16.59 -6.05 19.10
N ALA A 5 17.33 -5.65 20.14
CA ALA A 5 16.87 -4.70 21.14
C ALA A 5 16.70 -3.31 20.52
N ASP A 6 17.69 -2.86 19.72
CA ASP A 6 17.65 -1.58 18.99
C ASP A 6 16.48 -1.53 18.02
N ARG A 7 16.19 -2.61 17.30
CA ARG A 7 15.02 -2.70 16.41
C ARG A 7 13.70 -2.61 17.16
N LYS A 8 13.56 -3.30 18.29
CA LYS A 8 12.34 -3.21 19.13
C LYS A 8 12.14 -1.81 19.66
N GLU A 9 13.19 -1.12 20.04
CA GLU A 9 13.14 0.24 20.54
C GLU A 9 12.73 1.26 19.45
N ILE A 10 13.27 1.11 18.23
CA ILE A 10 12.90 1.92 17.07
C ILE A 10 11.42 1.71 16.70
N ILE A 11 10.95 0.46 16.65
CA ILE A 11 9.57 0.13 16.30
C ILE A 11 8.60 0.66 17.38
N ASN A 12 8.96 0.56 18.66
CA ASN A 12 8.13 1.07 19.76
C ASN A 12 8.06 2.61 19.85
N LYS A 13 8.99 3.33 19.22
CA LYS A 13 9.01 4.81 19.19
C LYS A 13 8.40 5.42 17.95
N MET A 14 8.20 4.63 16.86
CA MET A 14 7.65 5.16 15.63
C MET A 14 6.14 5.38 15.76
N LYS A 15 5.72 6.65 15.68
CA LYS A 15 4.32 7.04 15.63
C LYS A 15 4.02 7.62 14.25
N MET A 16 2.95 7.14 13.64
CA MET A 16 2.42 7.69 12.39
C MET A 16 1.17 8.53 12.69
N GLN A 17 1.19 9.78 12.26
CA GLN A 17 0.04 10.67 12.46
C GLN A 17 -1.04 10.37 11.44
N VAL A 18 -2.27 10.24 11.90
CA VAL A 18 -3.44 9.99 11.06
C VAL A 18 -4.53 10.98 11.42
N LYS A 19 -5.00 11.75 10.41
CA LYS A 19 -6.10 12.70 10.57
C LYS A 19 -7.37 12.10 9.96
N ARG A 20 -8.47 12.09 10.72
CA ARG A 20 -9.79 11.83 10.17
C ARG A 20 -10.28 13.07 9.41
N LEU A 21 -10.63 12.86 8.15
CA LEU A 21 -11.31 13.85 7.30
C LEU A 21 -12.82 13.66 7.34
N ASN A 22 -13.27 12.47 7.75
CA ASN A 22 -14.67 12.13 7.97
C ASN A 22 -14.79 11.47 9.36
N PRO A 23 -15.76 11.88 10.21
CA PRO A 23 -15.94 11.30 11.55
C PRO A 23 -16.25 9.80 11.54
N ARG A 24 -16.83 9.27 10.46
CA ARG A 24 -17.12 7.85 10.27
C ARG A 24 -15.89 7.02 9.85
N ALA A 25 -14.78 7.66 9.49
CA ALA A 25 -13.56 6.97 9.07
C ALA A 25 -12.98 6.11 10.19
N LYS A 26 -12.52 4.92 9.86
CA LYS A 26 -11.82 4.02 10.79
C LYS A 26 -10.32 4.14 10.61
N LEU A 27 -9.58 4.24 11.71
CA LEU A 27 -8.12 4.21 11.67
C LEU A 27 -7.64 2.84 11.18
N PRO A 28 -6.48 2.78 10.50
CA PRO A 28 -5.88 1.51 10.12
C PRO A 28 -5.61 0.63 11.35
N THR A 29 -5.83 -0.67 11.23
CA THR A 29 -5.62 -1.62 12.33
C THR A 29 -4.82 -2.82 11.90
N TYR A 30 -3.94 -3.30 12.78
CA TYR A 30 -3.25 -4.57 12.59
C TYR A 30 -4.15 -5.72 13.04
N GLY A 31 -4.25 -6.77 12.23
CA GLY A 31 -5.06 -7.95 12.55
C GLY A 31 -4.52 -8.73 13.75
N THR A 32 -3.19 -8.75 13.91
CA THR A 32 -2.47 -9.36 15.05
C THR A 32 -1.27 -8.49 15.41
N ALA A 33 -0.66 -8.72 16.57
CA ALA A 33 0.55 -8.01 17.00
C ALA A 33 1.76 -8.18 16.06
N LEU A 34 1.75 -9.22 15.22
CA LEU A 34 2.83 -9.52 14.26
C LEU A 34 2.41 -9.29 12.80
N SER A 35 1.23 -8.72 12.55
CA SER A 35 0.81 -8.35 11.21
C SER A 35 1.75 -7.28 10.63
N ALA A 36 2.23 -7.48 9.40
CA ALA A 36 3.07 -6.51 8.71
C ALA A 36 2.26 -5.33 8.14
N GLY A 37 1.05 -5.61 7.66
CA GLY A 37 0.15 -4.61 7.07
C GLY A 37 -0.97 -4.22 8.02
N ALA A 38 -1.28 -2.92 8.06
CA ALA A 38 -2.46 -2.40 8.72
C ALA A 38 -3.63 -2.35 7.73
N ASP A 39 -4.77 -2.92 8.09
CA ASP A 39 -5.98 -2.90 7.26
C ASP A 39 -6.47 -1.48 7.02
N LEU A 40 -6.76 -1.14 5.76
CA LEU A 40 -7.41 0.09 5.34
C LEU A 40 -8.91 -0.15 5.10
N TYR A 41 -9.72 0.70 5.71
CA TYR A 41 -11.18 0.64 5.65
C TYR A 41 -11.70 1.73 4.73
N VAL A 42 -12.72 1.41 3.93
CA VAL A 42 -13.43 2.43 3.15
C VAL A 42 -14.41 3.22 4.00
N CYS A 43 -14.53 4.50 3.69
CA CYS A 43 -15.48 5.42 4.29
C CYS A 43 -16.46 5.90 3.23
N LEU A 44 -17.57 5.19 3.09
CA LEU A 44 -18.61 5.40 2.07
C LEU A 44 -19.90 5.89 2.71
N GLU A 45 -20.65 6.71 1.98
CA GLU A 45 -22.04 7.05 2.36
C GLU A 45 -23.00 5.96 1.91
N GLU A 46 -22.84 5.50 0.67
CA GLU A 46 -23.63 4.43 0.08
C GLU A 46 -22.71 3.30 -0.42
N PRO A 47 -23.18 2.06 -0.52
CA PRO A 47 -22.44 0.96 -1.12
C PRO A 47 -22.05 1.28 -2.57
N VAL A 48 -20.81 0.87 -2.95
CA VAL A 48 -20.29 1.04 -4.32
C VAL A 48 -20.20 -0.33 -4.98
N THR A 49 -20.88 -0.49 -6.11
CA THR A 49 -20.77 -1.71 -6.94
C THR A 49 -19.78 -1.49 -8.07
N ILE A 50 -18.75 -2.33 -8.11
CA ILE A 50 -17.68 -2.32 -9.11
C ILE A 50 -18.00 -3.41 -10.13
N GLN A 51 -18.34 -3.02 -11.35
CA GLN A 51 -18.61 -3.96 -12.43
C GLN A 51 -17.33 -4.71 -12.83
N PRO A 52 -17.44 -5.87 -13.50
CA PRO A 52 -16.29 -6.58 -14.07
C PRO A 52 -15.42 -5.63 -14.90
N TRP A 53 -14.10 -5.71 -14.68
CA TRP A 53 -13.08 -4.96 -15.41
C TRP A 53 -13.14 -3.42 -15.21
N GLN A 54 -13.86 -2.96 -14.19
CA GLN A 54 -13.94 -1.55 -13.83
C GLN A 54 -13.14 -1.22 -12.57
N THR A 55 -12.74 0.04 -12.44
CA THR A 55 -12.07 0.59 -11.26
C THR A 55 -12.98 1.59 -10.57
N ALA A 56 -13.03 1.53 -9.23
CA ALA A 56 -13.64 2.55 -8.40
C ALA A 56 -12.60 3.16 -7.46
N PHE A 57 -12.63 4.48 -7.28
CA PHE A 57 -11.80 5.19 -6.31
C PHE A 57 -12.56 5.28 -4.99
N LEU A 58 -12.09 4.53 -3.99
CA LEU A 58 -12.77 4.37 -2.72
C LEU A 58 -12.03 5.18 -1.63
N PRO A 59 -12.69 6.20 -1.05
CA PRO A 59 -12.11 7.01 -0.01
C PRO A 59 -11.98 6.23 1.31
N THR A 60 -10.90 6.46 2.05
CA THR A 60 -10.75 5.96 3.43
C THR A 60 -11.27 6.97 4.46
N GLY A 61 -11.48 8.22 4.06
CA GLY A 61 -11.79 9.33 4.96
C GLY A 61 -10.61 9.73 5.86
N LEU A 62 -9.37 9.33 5.50
CA LEU A 62 -8.17 9.58 6.28
C LEU A 62 -7.11 10.31 5.46
N ALA A 63 -6.36 11.19 6.11
CA ALA A 63 -5.04 11.65 5.67
C ALA A 63 -3.99 11.06 6.61
N ILE A 64 -2.90 10.54 6.04
CA ILE A 64 -1.85 9.82 6.76
C ILE A 64 -0.51 10.51 6.50
N ALA A 65 0.19 10.92 7.55
CA ALA A 65 1.53 11.48 7.45
C ALA A 65 2.55 10.35 7.66
N VAL A 66 3.07 9.84 6.56
CA VAL A 66 4.17 8.87 6.59
C VAL A 66 5.42 9.59 7.12
N PRO A 67 6.20 9.00 8.05
CA PRO A 67 7.43 9.60 8.54
C PRO A 67 8.46 9.82 7.43
N GLU A 68 9.27 10.88 7.56
CA GLU A 68 10.41 11.13 6.67
C GLU A 68 11.37 9.94 6.63
N GLY A 69 11.91 9.61 5.46
CA GLY A 69 12.74 8.44 5.23
C GLY A 69 11.96 7.11 5.08
N TYR A 70 10.62 7.20 5.05
CA TYR A 70 9.73 6.05 4.83
C TYR A 70 8.74 6.32 3.71
N ALA A 71 8.17 5.24 3.18
CA ALA A 71 7.03 5.27 2.26
C ALA A 71 5.90 4.41 2.80
N GLY A 72 4.67 4.83 2.57
CA GLY A 72 3.49 4.01 2.79
C GLY A 72 3.17 3.22 1.53
N LEU A 73 3.12 1.89 1.61
CA LEU A 73 2.79 1.02 0.49
C LEU A 73 1.42 0.40 0.70
N VAL A 74 0.52 0.65 -0.24
CA VAL A 74 -0.85 0.13 -0.21
C VAL A 74 -0.94 -1.11 -1.10
N PHE A 75 -1.14 -2.26 -0.47
CA PHE A 75 -1.24 -3.57 -1.12
C PHE A 75 -2.66 -4.11 -1.09
N ALA A 76 -2.92 -5.06 -1.99
CA ALA A 76 -4.12 -5.89 -1.93
C ALA A 76 -4.15 -6.72 -0.63
N ARG A 77 -5.37 -7.00 -0.15
CA ARG A 77 -5.60 -8.06 0.85
C ARG A 77 -5.91 -9.37 0.13
N SER A 78 -5.29 -10.46 0.57
CA SER A 78 -5.44 -11.78 -0.06
C SER A 78 -6.90 -12.22 -0.21
N GLY A 79 -7.71 -12.02 0.81
CA GLY A 79 -9.14 -12.37 0.76
C GLY A 79 -9.93 -11.55 -0.26
N MET A 80 -9.61 -10.28 -0.45
CA MET A 80 -10.24 -9.43 -1.46
C MET A 80 -9.79 -9.82 -2.86
N ALA A 81 -8.47 -9.97 -3.06
CA ALA A 81 -7.91 -10.28 -4.37
C ALA A 81 -8.28 -11.69 -4.85
N CYS A 82 -8.09 -12.71 -3.99
CA CYS A 82 -8.22 -14.10 -4.42
C CYS A 82 -9.67 -14.62 -4.40
N LYS A 83 -10.53 -14.10 -3.48
CA LYS A 83 -11.91 -14.60 -3.37
C LYS A 83 -12.94 -13.72 -4.06
N ARG A 84 -12.68 -12.41 -4.13
CA ARG A 84 -13.61 -11.43 -4.70
C ARG A 84 -13.14 -10.80 -6.00
N GLY A 85 -11.92 -11.10 -6.45
CA GLY A 85 -11.35 -10.50 -7.64
C GLY A 85 -11.11 -8.98 -7.53
N LEU A 86 -10.95 -8.45 -6.32
CA LEU A 86 -10.76 -7.02 -6.08
C LEU A 86 -9.35 -6.71 -5.59
N ALA A 87 -8.60 -5.92 -6.34
CA ALA A 87 -7.24 -5.52 -5.98
C ALA A 87 -6.97 -4.05 -6.39
N PRO A 88 -5.98 -3.37 -5.77
CA PRO A 88 -5.60 -2.04 -6.21
C PRO A 88 -5.20 -2.02 -7.69
N ALA A 89 -5.78 -1.10 -8.47
CA ALA A 89 -5.56 -0.98 -9.91
C ALA A 89 -4.09 -0.63 -10.25
N ASN A 90 -3.43 0.13 -9.39
CA ASN A 90 -2.02 0.49 -9.50
C ASN A 90 -1.06 -0.59 -8.97
N LYS A 91 -1.56 -1.78 -8.62
CA LYS A 91 -0.83 -2.91 -8.03
C LYS A 91 -0.31 -2.60 -6.62
N VAL A 92 0.53 -1.58 -6.49
CA VAL A 92 1.01 -1.04 -5.22
C VAL A 92 0.83 0.47 -5.25
N GLY A 93 0.02 1.00 -4.34
CA GLY A 93 -0.05 2.44 -4.13
C GLY A 93 1.14 2.90 -3.30
N VAL A 94 1.76 4.01 -3.69
CA VAL A 94 2.86 4.62 -2.93
C VAL A 94 2.35 5.92 -2.31
N ILE A 95 2.50 6.04 -1.00
CA ILE A 95 2.20 7.26 -0.24
C ILE A 95 3.53 7.87 0.18
N ASP A 96 3.82 9.03 -0.38
CA ASP A 96 5.02 9.79 -0.08
C ASP A 96 4.98 10.41 1.32
N ALA A 97 6.15 10.68 1.90
CA ALA A 97 6.27 11.24 3.25
C ALA A 97 5.66 12.65 3.36
N ASP A 98 5.62 13.42 2.27
CA ASP A 98 5.04 14.77 2.19
C ASP A 98 3.59 14.80 1.71
N TYR A 99 2.98 13.66 1.34
CA TYR A 99 1.58 13.62 0.96
C TYR A 99 0.66 13.88 2.16
N ARG A 100 -0.29 14.81 1.99
CA ARG A 100 -1.26 15.22 3.04
C ARG A 100 -2.71 15.13 2.58
N GLY A 101 -2.94 14.63 1.37
CA GLY A 101 -4.28 14.40 0.82
C GLY A 101 -4.97 13.20 1.45
N GLN A 102 -6.24 13.01 1.08
CA GLN A 102 -6.99 11.83 1.48
C GLN A 102 -6.42 10.58 0.83
N VAL A 103 -6.18 9.55 1.63
CA VAL A 103 -5.83 8.23 1.12
C VAL A 103 -7.08 7.61 0.47
N GLN A 104 -6.96 7.26 -0.80
CA GLN A 104 -7.97 6.55 -1.56
C GLN A 104 -7.40 5.24 -2.09
N VAL A 105 -8.24 4.23 -2.21
CA VAL A 105 -7.90 2.97 -2.85
C VAL A 105 -8.60 2.89 -4.20
N ALA A 106 -7.84 2.94 -5.29
CA ALA A 106 -8.34 2.66 -6.64
C ALA A 106 -8.52 1.14 -6.76
N LEU A 107 -9.71 0.64 -6.49
CA LEU A 107 -9.99 -0.79 -6.44
C LEU A 107 -10.52 -1.28 -7.79
N TYR A 108 -9.79 -2.20 -8.40
CA TYR A 108 -10.12 -2.80 -9.71
C TYR A 108 -10.75 -4.18 -9.51
N ASN A 109 -11.84 -4.43 -10.21
CA ASN A 109 -12.48 -5.74 -10.27
C ASN A 109 -11.91 -6.52 -11.47
N HIS A 110 -11.05 -7.50 -11.19
CA HIS A 110 -10.47 -8.42 -12.18
C HIS A 110 -11.24 -9.74 -12.32
N GLY A 111 -12.38 -9.85 -11.63
CA GLY A 111 -13.28 -11.00 -11.73
C GLY A 111 -14.41 -10.78 -12.74
N PRO A 112 -15.13 -11.87 -13.08
CA PRO A 112 -16.24 -11.82 -14.05
C PRO A 112 -17.57 -11.32 -13.47
N GLU A 113 -17.66 -11.15 -12.13
CA GLU A 113 -18.90 -10.78 -11.46
C GLU A 113 -18.79 -9.40 -10.83
N ALA A 114 -19.91 -8.67 -10.80
CA ALA A 114 -19.98 -7.40 -10.09
C ALA A 114 -19.76 -7.60 -8.58
N GLN A 115 -19.01 -6.71 -7.96
CA GLN A 115 -18.66 -6.76 -6.54
C GLN A 115 -19.12 -5.49 -5.83
N THR A 116 -19.86 -5.63 -4.74
CA THR A 116 -20.29 -4.49 -3.93
C THR A 116 -19.41 -4.32 -2.71
N VAL A 117 -18.92 -3.10 -2.50
CA VAL A 117 -18.13 -2.68 -1.35
C VAL A 117 -18.98 -1.78 -0.47
N CYS A 118 -19.03 -2.07 0.83
CA CYS A 118 -19.80 -1.34 1.81
C CYS A 118 -18.90 -0.52 2.74
N HIS A 119 -19.47 0.52 3.38
CA HIS A 119 -18.76 1.29 4.40
C HIS A 119 -18.15 0.37 5.47
N GLY A 120 -16.88 0.62 5.78
CA GLY A 120 -16.13 -0.14 6.77
C GLY A 120 -15.56 -1.46 6.28
N ASP A 121 -15.72 -1.82 5.00
CA ASP A 121 -15.01 -2.95 4.41
C ASP A 121 -13.51 -2.70 4.39
N ARG A 122 -12.74 -3.78 4.64
CA ARG A 122 -11.27 -3.78 4.56
C ARG A 122 -10.85 -4.08 3.14
N VAL A 123 -10.46 -3.06 2.38
CA VAL A 123 -10.22 -3.18 0.92
C VAL A 123 -8.75 -3.30 0.54
N ALA A 124 -7.85 -2.86 1.40
CA ALA A 124 -6.41 -2.89 1.18
C ALA A 124 -5.68 -3.00 2.52
N GLN A 125 -4.36 -3.08 2.48
CA GLN A 125 -3.50 -3.03 3.65
C GLN A 125 -2.32 -2.07 3.39
N LEU A 126 -1.94 -1.33 4.44
CA LEU A 126 -0.86 -0.36 4.43
C LEU A 126 0.37 -0.94 5.14
N LEU A 127 1.50 -0.99 4.44
CA LEU A 127 2.80 -1.24 5.03
C LEU A 127 3.61 0.06 5.04
N VAL A 128 4.39 0.28 6.09
CA VAL A 128 5.37 1.39 6.14
C VAL A 128 6.76 0.78 6.05
N VAL A 129 7.51 1.22 5.04
CA VAL A 129 8.85 0.70 4.73
C VAL A 129 9.86 1.83 4.64
N PRO A 130 11.14 1.61 4.99
CA PRO A 130 12.20 2.58 4.70
C PRO A 130 12.26 2.85 3.19
N ALA A 131 12.39 4.12 2.82
CA ALA A 131 12.51 4.56 1.43
C ALA A 131 13.74 5.46 1.30
N LEU A 132 14.59 5.13 0.33
CA LEU A 132 15.73 5.95 -0.04
C LEU A 132 15.37 6.77 -1.27
N SER A 133 15.78 8.02 -1.28
CA SER A 133 15.60 8.95 -2.41
C SER A 133 16.98 9.45 -2.83
N PRO A 134 17.77 8.62 -3.53
CA PRO A 134 19.10 9.01 -3.98
C PRO A 134 19.01 10.11 -5.03
N ASP A 135 20.01 11.00 -5.05
CA ASP A 135 20.20 11.92 -6.15
C ASP A 135 20.50 11.14 -7.43
N MET A 136 19.88 11.57 -8.54
CA MET A 136 20.08 10.96 -9.84
C MET A 136 21.21 11.71 -10.57
N GLU A 137 22.29 10.98 -10.86
CA GLU A 137 23.42 11.50 -11.63
C GLU A 137 23.40 10.92 -13.04
N GLU A 138 23.39 11.80 -14.05
CA GLU A 138 23.51 11.39 -15.44
C GLU A 138 24.98 11.09 -15.76
N VAL A 139 25.23 9.89 -16.26
CA VAL A 139 26.58 9.46 -16.70
C VAL A 139 26.53 8.96 -18.15
N GLU A 140 27.63 9.03 -18.86
CA GLU A 140 27.72 8.54 -20.25
C GLU A 140 27.74 7.01 -20.30
N GLU A 141 28.35 6.34 -19.29
CA GLU A 141 28.48 4.90 -19.23
C GLU A 141 28.25 4.41 -17.79
N LEU A 142 27.63 3.24 -17.65
CA LEU A 142 27.49 2.52 -16.38
C LEU A 142 28.58 1.47 -16.23
N ASP A 143 28.89 1.12 -14.99
CA ASP A 143 29.82 0.06 -14.68
C ASP A 143 29.44 -1.27 -15.34
N GLU A 144 30.44 -2.00 -15.82
CA GLU A 144 30.25 -3.35 -16.36
C GLU A 144 29.94 -4.35 -15.25
N THR A 145 28.98 -5.25 -15.50
CA THR A 145 28.65 -6.34 -14.60
C THR A 145 28.60 -7.67 -15.33
N SER A 146 28.76 -8.77 -14.63
CA SER A 146 28.66 -10.12 -15.23
C SER A 146 27.28 -10.41 -15.85
N ARG A 147 26.23 -9.69 -15.42
CA ARG A 147 24.89 -9.80 -16.00
C ARG A 147 24.72 -8.91 -17.24
N GLY A 148 25.42 -7.79 -17.32
CA GLY A 148 25.29 -6.81 -18.39
C GLY A 148 23.84 -6.37 -18.58
N SER A 149 23.38 -6.31 -19.82
CA SER A 149 22.01 -5.94 -20.21
C SER A 149 20.99 -7.09 -20.13
N GLY A 150 21.37 -8.27 -19.64
CA GLY A 150 20.50 -9.44 -19.57
C GLY A 150 19.29 -9.25 -18.65
N GLY A 151 18.08 -9.40 -19.19
CA GLY A 151 16.80 -9.30 -18.47
C GLY A 151 15.76 -10.25 -19.08
N PHE A 152 14.51 -10.18 -18.58
CA PHE A 152 13.34 -10.91 -19.10
C PHE A 152 13.56 -12.43 -19.29
N GLY A 153 14.22 -13.08 -18.33
CA GLY A 153 14.48 -14.53 -18.38
C GLY A 153 15.79 -14.92 -19.05
N SER A 154 16.72 -13.97 -19.29
CA SER A 154 18.05 -14.25 -19.84
C SER A 154 18.89 -15.23 -19.02
N THR A 155 18.53 -15.48 -17.75
CA THR A 155 19.18 -16.45 -16.84
C THR A 155 18.56 -17.85 -16.90
N GLY A 156 17.60 -18.09 -17.82
CA GLY A 156 16.90 -19.36 -17.97
C GLY A 156 15.67 -19.49 -17.06
N SER A 157 14.82 -20.46 -17.38
CA SER A 157 13.59 -20.79 -16.64
C SER A 157 13.70 -22.07 -15.81
N ASN A 158 14.91 -22.62 -15.67
CA ASN A 158 15.17 -23.84 -14.88
C ASN A 158 16.22 -23.56 -13.83
#